data_faa47ceea9db491c193e401b27a82efd
#
_entry.id   faa47ceea9db491c193e401b27a82efd
#
_cell.length_a   1.000
_cell.length_b   1.000
_cell.length_c   1.000
_cell.angle_alpha   90.00
_cell.angle_beta   90.00
_cell.angle_gamma   90.00
#
_symmetry.space_group_name_H-M   'P 1'
#
loop_
_entity.id
_entity.type
_entity.pdbx_description
1 polymer ?
#
loop_
_entity_poly.entity_id
_entity_poly.type
_entity_poly.pdbx_seq_one_letter_code
_entity_poly.pdbx_strand_id
1 'polypeptide(L)'
;WKSTGSSVAEGTRVEDVERVYLLFGKMCEPVCFVCKPYEECLSEVVVTHSPRYLVDMNLPKGGTIFDKLGIPYDELRCQPNPIRTILDYYRSRLKEGEELWWLDNDHSKVSNLVIRMWSSLSPQEKQRYQIKGFIFFPELLSNRSDKFNRMAVWLATQEGVVCPNLRDIFSAGGKECITKNGESYPGVSKVIGKLYRELSAIKEFIQQVDDAELQEYWKCQFNIGKKWETWCQLAINNLETINTTGIPLKKLIC
;
A
#
# COMPACT_ATOMS: atom_id res chain seq x y z
N TRP A 1 4.00 5.57 -26.19
CA TRP A 1 3.23 6.21 -25.12
C TRP A 1 2.95 5.18 -24.03
N LYS A 2 3.61 5.35 -22.89
CA LYS A 2 3.54 4.41 -21.77
C LYS A 2 3.05 5.12 -20.52
N SER A 3 2.28 4.42 -19.72
CA SER A 3 1.78 4.88 -18.41
C SER A 3 1.50 3.69 -17.52
N THR A 4 1.33 3.91 -16.21
CA THR A 4 0.76 2.92 -15.32
C THR A 4 -0.76 2.98 -15.37
N GLY A 5 -1.40 1.84 -15.52
CA GLY A 5 -2.84 1.70 -15.52
C GLY A 5 -3.42 1.48 -14.13
N SER A 6 -4.61 0.91 -14.10
CA SER A 6 -5.30 0.56 -12.87
C SER A 6 -4.63 -0.60 -12.13
N SER A 7 -4.98 -0.76 -10.86
CA SER A 7 -4.61 -1.93 -10.08
C SER A 7 -5.19 -3.21 -10.71
N VAL A 8 -4.39 -4.27 -10.71
CA VAL A 8 -4.85 -5.61 -11.13
C VAL A 8 -5.96 -6.13 -10.22
N ALA A 9 -5.94 -5.74 -8.94
CA ALA A 9 -6.90 -6.20 -7.94
C ALA A 9 -8.24 -5.46 -7.97
N GLU A 10 -8.26 -4.22 -8.48
CA GLU A 10 -9.46 -3.37 -8.40
C GLU A 10 -10.25 -3.41 -9.68
N GLY A 11 -10.30 -4.29 -10.47
CA GLY A 11 -11.10 -4.29 -11.69
C GLY A 11 -11.59 -2.89 -12.10
N THR A 12 -11.23 -2.41 -13.24
CA THR A 12 -11.60 -1.05 -13.69
C THR A 12 -13.01 -0.97 -14.26
N ARG A 13 -13.75 -2.06 -14.21
CA ARG A 13 -15.13 -2.10 -14.76
C ARG A 13 -16.15 -2.01 -13.65
N VAL A 14 -17.03 -1.05 -13.79
CA VAL A 14 -18.34 -1.03 -13.17
C VAL A 14 -19.21 -2.07 -13.88
N GLU A 15 -20.12 -2.73 -13.18
CA GLU A 15 -20.96 -3.81 -13.69
C GLU A 15 -21.67 -3.47 -15.01
N ASP A 16 -22.10 -2.21 -15.17
CA ASP A 16 -22.83 -1.71 -16.35
C ASP A 16 -21.93 -1.28 -17.52
N VAL A 17 -20.61 -1.44 -17.40
CA VAL A 17 -19.65 -1.03 -18.43
C VAL A 17 -19.13 -2.24 -19.17
N GLU A 18 -19.50 -2.40 -20.42
CA GLU A 18 -19.05 -3.52 -21.26
C GLU A 18 -17.58 -3.38 -21.67
N ARG A 19 -17.17 -2.18 -22.03
CA ARG A 19 -15.80 -1.94 -22.54
C ARG A 19 -15.28 -0.56 -22.18
N VAL A 20 -13.99 -0.51 -21.84
CA VAL A 20 -13.25 0.72 -21.56
C VAL A 20 -12.29 1.01 -22.70
N TYR A 21 -12.22 2.25 -23.15
CA TYR A 21 -11.27 2.71 -24.15
C TYR A 21 -10.30 3.72 -23.53
N LEU A 22 -9.03 3.64 -23.90
CA LEU A 22 -8.04 4.67 -23.59
C LEU A 22 -7.86 5.60 -24.77
N LEU A 23 -7.98 6.90 -24.50
CA LEU A 23 -7.66 7.97 -25.46
C LEU A 23 -6.44 8.73 -24.94
N PHE A 24 -5.36 8.69 -25.72
CA PHE A 24 -4.16 9.47 -25.45
C PHE A 24 -4.00 10.59 -26.49
N GLY A 25 -3.72 11.81 -26.03
CA GLY A 25 -3.43 12.97 -26.86
C GLY A 25 -1.99 13.45 -26.67
N LYS A 26 -1.24 13.55 -27.77
CA LYS A 26 0.01 14.29 -27.83
C LYS A 26 -0.31 15.73 -28.27
N MET A 27 -0.14 16.68 -27.35
CA MET A 27 -0.54 18.08 -27.56
C MET A 27 0.58 18.96 -28.08
N CYS A 28 1.77 18.42 -28.34
CA CYS A 28 2.85 19.11 -29.05
C CYS A 28 2.84 18.71 -30.53
N GLU A 29 3.34 19.60 -31.42
CA GLU A 29 3.38 19.37 -32.86
C GLU A 29 4.20 18.13 -33.25
N PRO A 30 3.71 17.30 -34.16
CA PRO A 30 2.35 17.31 -34.67
C PRO A 30 1.36 16.77 -33.60
N VAL A 31 0.24 17.46 -33.42
CA VAL A 31 -0.83 17.02 -32.52
C VAL A 31 -1.42 15.73 -33.07
N CYS A 32 -1.52 14.71 -32.21
CA CYS A 32 -2.12 13.44 -32.60
C CYS A 32 -2.81 12.77 -31.43
N PHE A 33 -3.80 11.92 -31.72
CA PHE A 33 -4.56 11.15 -30.78
C PHE A 33 -4.53 9.67 -31.14
N VAL A 34 -4.49 8.82 -30.12
CA VAL A 34 -4.60 7.37 -30.28
C VAL A 34 -5.67 6.88 -29.32
N CYS A 35 -6.63 6.11 -29.82
CA CYS A 35 -7.67 5.48 -29.05
C CYS A 35 -7.60 3.96 -29.26
N LYS A 36 -7.61 3.19 -28.16
CA LYS A 36 -7.59 1.73 -28.18
C LYS A 36 -8.45 1.17 -27.05
N PRO A 37 -9.00 -0.06 -27.20
CA PRO A 37 -9.56 -0.81 -26.08
C PRO A 37 -8.51 -0.94 -24.96
N TYR A 38 -8.96 -0.82 -23.70
CA TYR A 38 -8.06 -0.83 -22.55
C TYR A 38 -7.22 -2.12 -22.49
N GLU A 39 -7.86 -3.26 -22.67
CA GLU A 39 -7.23 -4.58 -22.62
C GLU A 39 -6.14 -4.77 -23.68
N GLU A 40 -6.25 -4.11 -24.83
CA GLU A 40 -5.26 -4.18 -25.92
C GLU A 40 -3.97 -3.36 -25.65
N CYS A 41 -3.99 -2.55 -24.60
CA CYS A 41 -2.87 -1.67 -24.24
C CYS A 41 -2.05 -2.18 -23.05
N LEU A 42 -2.44 -3.28 -22.42
CA LEU A 42 -1.85 -3.77 -21.16
C LEU A 42 -0.68 -4.73 -21.46
N SER A 43 0.55 -4.22 -21.37
CA SER A 43 1.75 -4.93 -21.81
C SER A 43 2.35 -5.87 -20.74
N GLU A 44 2.34 -5.42 -19.49
CA GLU A 44 2.99 -6.10 -18.34
C GLU A 44 2.29 -5.70 -17.05
N VAL A 45 2.69 -6.36 -15.96
CA VAL A 45 2.35 -5.93 -14.62
C VAL A 45 3.60 -5.36 -13.96
N VAL A 46 3.49 -4.16 -13.41
CA VAL A 46 4.52 -3.51 -12.61
C VAL A 46 4.00 -3.31 -11.19
N VAL A 47 4.89 -3.41 -10.22
CA VAL A 47 4.53 -3.18 -8.82
C VAL A 47 5.20 -1.90 -8.35
N THR A 48 4.37 -0.92 -8.06
CA THR A 48 4.79 0.32 -7.41
C THR A 48 4.44 0.28 -5.93
N HIS A 49 3.16 0.34 -5.61
CA HIS A 49 2.60 0.15 -4.26
C HIS A 49 1.56 -0.98 -4.27
N SER A 50 1.11 -1.34 -5.43
CA SER A 50 0.25 -2.48 -5.73
C SER A 50 0.56 -2.96 -7.14
N PRO A 51 0.25 -4.21 -7.49
CA PRO A 51 0.32 -4.68 -8.87
C PRO A 51 -0.57 -3.83 -9.77
N ARG A 52 0.02 -3.19 -10.77
CA ARG A 52 -0.67 -2.34 -11.76
C ARG A 52 -0.31 -2.78 -13.16
N TYR A 53 -1.25 -2.66 -14.06
CA TYR A 53 -0.97 -2.85 -15.47
C TYR A 53 -0.09 -1.71 -15.99
N LEU A 54 0.87 -2.07 -16.82
CA LEU A 54 1.63 -1.12 -17.62
C LEU A 54 0.91 -0.91 -18.95
N VAL A 55 0.46 0.32 -19.18
CA VAL A 55 -0.19 0.72 -20.44
C VAL A 55 0.88 1.08 -21.47
N ASP A 56 0.81 0.48 -22.65
CA ASP A 56 1.58 0.84 -23.82
C ASP A 56 0.66 0.98 -25.04
N MET A 57 0.42 2.21 -25.46
CA MET A 57 -0.46 2.50 -26.62
C MET A 57 0.11 2.02 -27.95
N ASN A 58 1.41 1.69 -28.03
CA ASN A 58 2.08 1.17 -29.21
C ASN A 58 2.22 -0.36 -29.20
N LEU A 59 1.53 -1.02 -28.29
CA LEU A 59 1.63 -2.48 -28.16
C LEU A 59 1.15 -3.16 -29.44
N PRO A 60 1.95 -4.08 -30.04
CA PRO A 60 1.51 -4.86 -31.17
C PRO A 60 0.46 -5.91 -30.77
N LYS A 61 -0.31 -6.39 -31.72
CA LYS A 61 -1.24 -7.53 -31.50
C LYS A 61 -0.45 -8.74 -30.97
N GLY A 62 -1.00 -9.42 -29.98
CA GLY A 62 -0.35 -10.57 -29.35
C GLY A 62 0.74 -10.19 -28.32
N GLY A 63 0.87 -8.89 -28.00
CA GLY A 63 1.86 -8.41 -27.04
C GLY A 63 1.33 -8.12 -25.65
N THR A 64 0.04 -8.32 -25.40
CA THR A 64 -0.59 -8.05 -24.10
C THR A 64 -0.13 -9.05 -23.03
N ILE A 65 -0.30 -8.65 -21.77
CA ILE A 65 -0.08 -9.60 -20.66
C ILE A 65 -1.05 -10.78 -20.75
N PHE A 66 -2.26 -10.58 -21.29
CA PHE A 66 -3.26 -11.63 -21.45
C PHE A 66 -2.86 -12.65 -22.54
N ASP A 67 -2.27 -12.18 -23.64
CA ASP A 67 -1.68 -13.06 -24.65
C ASP A 67 -0.57 -13.93 -24.06
N LYS A 68 0.26 -13.34 -23.20
CA LYS A 68 1.37 -14.04 -22.54
C LYS A 68 0.90 -15.05 -21.51
N LEU A 69 -0.19 -14.75 -20.80
CA LEU A 69 -0.85 -15.65 -19.85
C LEU A 69 -1.66 -16.75 -20.56
N GLY A 70 -2.09 -16.52 -21.80
CA GLY A 70 -3.03 -17.38 -22.51
C GLY A 70 -4.46 -17.31 -21.95
N ILE A 71 -4.80 -16.25 -21.22
CA ILE A 71 -6.11 -16.05 -20.57
C ILE A 71 -6.67 -14.70 -21.01
N PRO A 72 -7.90 -14.63 -21.56
CA PRO A 72 -8.54 -13.37 -21.91
C PRO A 72 -8.72 -12.44 -20.70
N TYR A 73 -8.70 -11.14 -20.93
CA TYR A 73 -8.88 -10.13 -19.88
C TYR A 73 -10.15 -10.34 -19.05
N ASP A 74 -11.29 -10.57 -19.71
CA ASP A 74 -12.57 -10.75 -19.02
C ASP A 74 -12.61 -12.03 -18.17
N GLU A 75 -11.92 -13.07 -18.61
CA GLU A 75 -11.79 -14.31 -17.84
C GLU A 75 -10.89 -14.11 -16.62
N LEU A 76 -9.72 -13.48 -16.83
CA LEU A 76 -8.77 -13.23 -15.72
C LEU A 76 -9.39 -12.37 -14.61
N ARG A 77 -10.06 -11.27 -14.99
CA ARG A 77 -10.66 -10.35 -14.01
C ARG A 77 -11.83 -10.96 -13.22
N CYS A 78 -12.48 -11.97 -13.77
CA CYS A 78 -13.57 -12.69 -13.10
C CYS A 78 -13.09 -13.82 -12.19
N GLN A 79 -11.77 -14.12 -12.18
CA GLN A 79 -11.23 -15.13 -11.29
C GLN A 79 -11.32 -14.68 -9.83
N PRO A 80 -11.49 -15.60 -8.88
CA PRO A 80 -11.50 -15.27 -7.44
C PRO A 80 -10.21 -14.60 -6.97
N ASN A 81 -9.07 -14.90 -7.61
CA ASN A 81 -7.77 -14.33 -7.30
C ASN A 81 -6.94 -14.13 -8.58
N PRO A 82 -7.21 -13.07 -9.35
CA PRO A 82 -6.48 -12.79 -10.59
C PRO A 82 -4.99 -12.49 -10.34
N ILE A 83 -4.65 -11.98 -9.16
CA ILE A 83 -3.26 -11.69 -8.79
C ILE A 83 -2.44 -12.98 -8.73
N ARG A 84 -3.00 -14.05 -8.17
CA ARG A 84 -2.30 -15.34 -8.07
C ARG A 84 -1.90 -15.87 -9.44
N THR A 85 -2.80 -15.84 -10.40
CA THR A 85 -2.53 -16.26 -11.78
C THR A 85 -1.37 -15.48 -12.39
N ILE A 86 -1.33 -14.17 -12.14
CA ILE A 86 -0.23 -13.30 -12.59
C ILE A 86 1.08 -13.64 -11.86
N LEU A 87 1.04 -13.84 -10.55
CA LEU A 87 2.21 -14.23 -9.77
C LEU A 87 2.82 -15.55 -10.25
N ASP A 88 1.98 -16.56 -10.46
CA ASP A 88 2.41 -17.88 -10.92
C ASP A 88 3.04 -17.80 -12.32
N TYR A 89 2.51 -16.96 -13.20
CA TYR A 89 3.11 -16.68 -14.50
C TYR A 89 4.52 -16.09 -14.37
N TYR A 90 4.70 -15.05 -13.56
CA TYR A 90 6.02 -14.45 -13.39
C TYR A 90 7.00 -15.39 -12.69
N ARG A 91 6.55 -16.18 -11.70
CA ARG A 91 7.37 -17.21 -11.05
C ARG A 91 7.89 -18.25 -12.04
N SER A 92 7.03 -18.71 -12.94
CA SER A 92 7.43 -19.72 -13.94
C SER A 92 8.50 -19.23 -14.93
N ARG A 93 8.73 -17.92 -14.99
CA ARG A 93 9.70 -17.30 -15.91
C ARG A 93 10.98 -16.80 -15.24
N LEU A 94 11.09 -16.90 -13.92
CA LEU A 94 12.32 -16.59 -13.21
C LEU A 94 13.40 -17.60 -13.57
N LYS A 95 14.59 -17.12 -13.86
CA LYS A 95 15.78 -17.95 -14.01
C LYS A 95 16.36 -18.27 -12.64
N GLU A 96 17.17 -19.32 -12.59
CA GLU A 96 17.88 -19.70 -11.37
C GLU A 96 18.73 -18.53 -10.85
N GLY A 97 18.43 -18.07 -9.60
CA GLY A 97 19.09 -16.91 -8.99
C GLY A 97 18.45 -15.54 -9.30
N GLU A 98 17.40 -15.48 -10.11
CA GLU A 98 16.60 -14.26 -10.27
C GLU A 98 15.50 -14.22 -9.21
N GLU A 99 15.42 -13.10 -8.47
CA GLU A 99 14.38 -12.82 -7.50
C GLU A 99 13.62 -11.55 -7.92
N LEU A 100 12.30 -11.65 -7.94
CA LEU A 100 11.48 -10.45 -8.00
C LEU A 100 10.97 -10.16 -6.59
N TRP A 101 11.38 -9.05 -6.01
CA TRP A 101 11.10 -8.66 -4.63
C TRP A 101 9.63 -8.77 -4.20
N TRP A 102 8.71 -8.78 -5.15
CA TRP A 102 7.27 -8.92 -4.94
C TRP A 102 6.74 -10.33 -5.18
N LEU A 103 7.61 -11.26 -5.63
CA LEU A 103 7.29 -12.68 -5.82
C LEU A 103 7.78 -13.55 -4.66
N ASP A 104 8.78 -13.08 -3.92
CA ASP A 104 9.31 -13.85 -2.82
C ASP A 104 8.49 -13.68 -1.57
N ASN A 105 7.87 -14.78 -1.16
CA ASN A 105 7.88 -15.22 0.22
C ASN A 105 7.19 -16.57 0.37
N ASP A 106 7.95 -17.51 0.92
CA ASP A 106 7.55 -18.74 1.57
C ASP A 106 6.31 -19.46 1.00
N HIS A 107 6.57 -20.40 0.10
CA HIS A 107 5.58 -21.25 -0.56
C HIS A 107 4.61 -21.99 0.38
N SER A 108 4.92 -22.08 1.69
CA SER A 108 4.07 -22.77 2.67
C SER A 108 2.91 -21.92 3.19
N LYS A 109 3.03 -20.59 3.14
CA LYS A 109 2.01 -19.66 3.66
C LYS A 109 1.04 -19.11 2.60
N VAL A 110 1.37 -19.19 1.33
CA VAL A 110 0.59 -18.59 0.23
C VAL A 110 -0.61 -19.46 -0.21
N SER A 111 -0.66 -20.73 0.18
CA SER A 111 -1.66 -21.68 -0.33
C SER A 111 -3.11 -21.40 0.10
N ASN A 112 -3.34 -20.50 1.09
CA ASN A 112 -4.67 -20.18 1.60
C ASN A 112 -4.91 -18.67 1.81
N LEU A 113 -4.09 -17.78 1.27
CA LEU A 113 -4.30 -16.35 1.43
C LEU A 113 -5.41 -15.88 0.49
N VAL A 114 -6.61 -15.74 1.03
CA VAL A 114 -7.69 -15.00 0.37
C VAL A 114 -7.29 -13.54 0.39
N ILE A 115 -6.84 -13.02 -0.76
CA ILE A 115 -6.50 -11.60 -0.88
C ILE A 115 -7.79 -10.80 -0.86
N ARG A 116 -7.91 -9.92 0.11
CA ARG A 116 -9.04 -9.01 0.28
C ARG A 116 -8.64 -7.58 -0.03
N MET A 117 -9.56 -6.84 -0.63
CA MET A 117 -9.36 -5.41 -0.83
C MET A 117 -9.55 -4.65 0.49
N TRP A 118 -8.78 -3.60 0.70
CA TRP A 118 -9.00 -2.70 1.85
C TRP A 118 -10.44 -2.17 1.93
N SER A 119 -11.08 -1.91 0.81
CA SER A 119 -12.47 -1.45 0.73
C SER A 119 -13.46 -2.45 1.32
N SER A 120 -13.21 -3.75 1.19
CA SER A 120 -14.09 -4.83 1.68
C SER A 120 -13.92 -5.14 3.18
N LEU A 121 -12.94 -4.54 3.84
CA LEU A 121 -12.71 -4.76 5.26
C LEU A 121 -13.76 -4.03 6.12
N SER A 122 -14.10 -4.63 7.24
CA SER A 122 -14.91 -3.99 8.27
C SER A 122 -14.18 -2.77 8.89
N PRO A 123 -14.90 -1.82 9.50
CA PRO A 123 -14.27 -0.70 10.21
C PRO A 123 -13.29 -1.15 11.29
N GLN A 124 -13.59 -2.24 12.01
CA GLN A 124 -12.75 -2.79 13.06
C GLN A 124 -11.44 -3.38 12.50
N GLU A 125 -11.51 -4.11 11.39
CA GLU A 125 -10.31 -4.63 10.70
C GLU A 125 -9.43 -3.48 10.19
N LYS A 126 -10.04 -2.46 9.57
CA LYS A 126 -9.32 -1.26 9.12
C LYS A 126 -8.58 -0.57 10.25
N GLN A 127 -9.24 -0.38 11.39
CA GLN A 127 -8.64 0.22 12.58
C GLN A 127 -7.49 -0.65 13.11
N ARG A 128 -7.67 -1.96 13.21
CA ARG A 128 -6.63 -2.90 13.63
C ARG A 128 -5.39 -2.80 12.75
N TYR A 129 -5.54 -2.77 11.43
CA TYR A 129 -4.40 -2.64 10.51
C TYR A 129 -3.75 -1.25 10.56
N GLN A 130 -4.52 -0.19 10.84
CA GLN A 130 -3.95 1.14 11.08
C GLN A 130 -3.10 1.17 12.34
N ILE A 131 -3.57 0.56 13.44
CA ILE A 131 -2.82 0.44 14.70
C ILE A 131 -1.53 -0.35 14.47
N LYS A 132 -1.61 -1.55 13.87
CA LYS A 132 -0.43 -2.34 13.52
C LYS A 132 0.54 -1.56 12.63
N GLY A 133 0.02 -0.81 11.65
CA GLY A 133 0.80 0.06 10.79
C GLY A 133 1.62 1.09 11.56
N PHE A 134 1.02 1.81 12.50
CA PHE A 134 1.72 2.76 13.35
C PHE A 134 2.77 2.10 14.24
N ILE A 135 2.51 0.88 14.70
CA ILE A 135 3.43 0.14 15.58
C ILE A 135 4.63 -0.37 14.79
N PHE A 136 4.39 -1.15 13.74
CA PHE A 136 5.45 -1.85 13.02
C PHE A 136 6.26 -0.95 12.08
N PHE A 137 5.64 0.13 11.59
CA PHE A 137 6.21 1.02 10.58
C PHE A 137 6.20 2.48 11.04
N PRO A 138 7.00 2.87 12.06
CA PRO A 138 7.04 4.25 12.53
C PRO A 138 7.38 5.27 11.44
N GLU A 139 8.04 4.84 10.35
CA GLU A 139 8.30 5.68 9.19
C GLU A 139 7.05 6.22 8.48
N LEU A 140 5.89 5.61 8.70
CA LEU A 140 4.59 6.15 8.23
C LEU A 140 4.32 7.56 8.73
N LEU A 141 4.93 7.93 9.86
CA LEU A 141 4.81 9.23 10.50
C LEU A 141 5.75 10.30 9.92
N SER A 142 6.63 9.93 8.99
CA SER A 142 7.62 10.84 8.40
C SER A 142 7.08 11.57 7.15
N ASN A 143 7.91 12.46 6.57
CA ASN A 143 7.64 13.12 5.30
C ASN A 143 8.20 12.35 4.07
N ARG A 144 8.80 11.18 4.27
CA ARG A 144 9.42 10.40 3.20
C ARG A 144 8.40 9.94 2.16
N SER A 145 8.79 9.92 0.90
CA SER A 145 7.93 9.47 -0.20
C SER A 145 7.71 7.96 -0.22
N ASP A 146 8.66 7.19 0.29
CA ASP A 146 8.69 5.72 0.33
C ASP A 146 8.10 5.11 1.61
N LYS A 147 7.61 5.93 2.53
CA LYS A 147 7.17 5.54 3.87
C LYS A 147 6.10 4.45 3.92
N PHE A 148 5.33 4.27 2.85
CA PHE A 148 4.27 3.26 2.79
C PHE A 148 4.72 1.90 2.22
N ASN A 149 5.92 1.82 1.65
CA ASN A 149 6.36 0.63 0.92
C ASN A 149 6.38 -0.63 1.79
N ARG A 150 7.00 -0.56 2.96
CA ARG A 150 7.09 -1.71 3.87
C ARG A 150 5.72 -2.18 4.36
N MET A 151 4.85 -1.24 4.72
CA MET A 151 3.50 -1.59 5.13
C MET A 151 2.68 -2.18 3.99
N ALA A 152 2.82 -1.68 2.76
CA ALA A 152 2.13 -2.22 1.60
C ALA A 152 2.50 -3.69 1.36
N VAL A 153 3.80 -3.99 1.39
CA VAL A 153 4.31 -5.35 1.28
C VAL A 153 3.78 -6.23 2.40
N TRP A 154 3.89 -5.77 3.65
CA TRP A 154 3.43 -6.50 4.82
C TRP A 154 1.92 -6.82 4.77
N LEU A 155 1.08 -5.84 4.45
CA LEU A 155 -0.36 -6.06 4.29
C LEU A 155 -0.65 -7.14 3.25
N ALA A 156 0.01 -7.06 2.10
CA ALA A 156 -0.21 -7.99 1.01
C ALA A 156 0.29 -9.41 1.34
N THR A 157 1.47 -9.53 1.97
CA THR A 157 2.14 -10.81 2.18
C THR A 157 1.77 -11.49 3.48
N GLN A 158 1.54 -10.74 4.56
CA GLN A 158 1.25 -11.31 5.87
C GLN A 158 -0.24 -11.33 6.20
N GLU A 159 -0.99 -10.31 5.77
CA GLU A 159 -2.40 -10.16 6.12
C GLU A 159 -3.35 -10.47 4.94
N GLY A 160 -2.81 -10.69 3.74
CA GLY A 160 -3.62 -10.94 2.53
C GLY A 160 -4.52 -9.77 2.17
N VAL A 161 -4.09 -8.54 2.46
CA VAL A 161 -4.87 -7.34 2.22
C VAL A 161 -4.13 -6.42 1.26
N VAL A 162 -4.81 -6.03 0.19
CA VAL A 162 -4.30 -5.03 -0.76
C VAL A 162 -5.01 -3.70 -0.54
N CYS A 163 -4.21 -2.67 -0.31
CA CYS A 163 -4.68 -1.29 -0.20
C CYS A 163 -4.07 -0.44 -1.31
N PRO A 164 -4.84 0.03 -2.27
CA PRO A 164 -4.32 0.82 -3.40
C PRO A 164 -3.84 2.20 -2.99
N ASN A 165 -4.32 2.74 -1.89
CA ASN A 165 -3.98 4.08 -1.43
C ASN A 165 -3.79 4.16 0.09
N LEU A 166 -2.66 3.64 0.58
CA LEU A 166 -2.26 3.76 1.99
C LEU A 166 -2.09 5.22 2.42
N ARG A 167 -1.72 6.10 1.50
CA ARG A 167 -1.57 7.52 1.79
C ARG A 167 -2.86 8.12 2.32
N ASP A 168 -3.98 7.84 1.70
CA ASP A 168 -5.28 8.40 2.13
C ASP A 168 -5.71 7.85 3.49
N ILE A 169 -5.32 6.62 3.79
CA ILE A 169 -5.63 5.98 5.08
C ILE A 169 -4.89 6.67 6.23
N PHE A 170 -3.61 6.99 6.05
CA PHE A 170 -2.75 7.53 7.10
C PHE A 170 -2.56 9.04 7.06
N SER A 171 -2.60 9.64 5.89
CA SER A 171 -2.22 11.04 5.70
C SER A 171 -3.07 11.80 4.68
N ALA A 172 -4.31 11.39 4.48
CA ALA A 172 -5.25 12.15 3.65
C ALA A 172 -5.30 13.58 4.10
N GLY A 173 -4.52 14.41 3.51
CA GLY A 173 -4.22 15.83 3.69
C GLY A 173 -5.11 16.65 4.63
N GLY A 174 -4.62 17.77 5.04
CA GLY A 174 -5.35 18.71 5.88
C GLY A 174 -4.87 18.73 7.33
N LYS A 175 -5.44 19.67 8.05
CA LYS A 175 -5.12 19.97 9.45
C LYS A 175 -6.35 19.78 10.30
N GLU A 176 -6.16 19.51 11.57
CA GLU A 176 -7.22 19.42 12.58
C GLU A 176 -6.77 20.07 13.90
N CYS A 177 -7.65 20.13 14.85
CA CYS A 177 -7.35 20.59 16.21
C CYS A 177 -7.39 19.38 17.15
N ILE A 178 -6.36 19.23 17.97
CA ILE A 178 -6.32 18.21 19.03
C ILE A 178 -6.48 18.93 20.37
N THR A 179 -7.29 18.37 21.26
CA THR A 179 -7.41 18.84 22.64
C THR A 179 -6.89 17.77 23.59
N LYS A 180 -5.95 18.13 24.47
CA LYS A 180 -5.40 17.27 25.54
C LYS A 180 -5.35 18.05 26.84
N ASN A 181 -5.97 17.53 27.90
CA ASN A 181 -5.97 18.12 29.24
C ASN A 181 -6.44 19.61 29.27
N GLY A 182 -7.40 19.97 28.40
CA GLY A 182 -7.89 21.35 28.28
C GLY A 182 -7.07 22.27 27.39
N GLU A 183 -5.89 21.86 26.95
CA GLU A 183 -5.09 22.59 25.98
C GLU A 183 -5.46 22.20 24.55
N SER A 184 -5.68 23.20 23.69
CA SER A 184 -6.00 23.01 22.27
C SER A 184 -4.79 23.28 21.39
N TYR A 185 -4.50 22.33 20.49
CA TYR A 185 -3.43 22.38 19.51
C TYR A 185 -4.00 22.48 18.10
N PRO A 186 -4.25 23.71 17.60
CA PRO A 186 -4.80 23.90 16.25
C PRO A 186 -3.74 23.68 15.16
N GLY A 187 -4.20 23.36 13.96
CA GLY A 187 -3.34 23.24 12.79
C GLY A 187 -2.46 21.99 12.75
N VAL A 188 -2.79 20.99 13.54
CA VAL A 188 -2.09 19.70 13.59
C VAL A 188 -2.35 18.92 12.32
N SER A 189 -1.31 18.26 11.78
CA SER A 189 -1.49 17.32 10.67
C SER A 189 -2.46 16.19 11.07
N LYS A 190 -3.38 15.83 10.18
CA LYS A 190 -4.35 14.75 10.43
C LYS A 190 -3.72 13.40 10.81
N VAL A 191 -2.50 13.10 10.33
CA VAL A 191 -1.81 11.87 10.73
C VAL A 191 -1.47 11.89 12.22
N ILE A 192 -1.07 13.05 12.77
CA ILE A 192 -0.81 13.21 14.20
C ILE A 192 -2.11 13.05 14.99
N GLY A 193 -3.20 13.65 14.53
CA GLY A 193 -4.51 13.53 15.18
C GLY A 193 -5.04 12.10 15.16
N LYS A 194 -4.86 11.39 14.04
CA LYS A 194 -5.21 9.99 13.94
C LYS A 194 -4.37 9.15 14.92
N LEU A 195 -3.06 9.33 14.93
CA LEU A 195 -2.17 8.68 15.88
C LEU A 195 -2.60 8.95 17.32
N TYR A 196 -2.90 10.18 17.65
CA TYR A 196 -3.32 10.60 19.01
C TYR A 196 -4.57 9.85 19.48
N ARG A 197 -5.56 9.69 18.61
CA ARG A 197 -6.80 8.95 18.95
C ARG A 197 -6.55 7.47 19.23
N GLU A 198 -5.55 6.89 18.62
CA GLU A 198 -5.24 5.46 18.75
C GLU A 198 -4.15 5.15 19.78
N LEU A 199 -3.59 6.15 20.49
CA LEU A 199 -2.43 5.96 21.38
C LEU A 199 -2.65 4.91 22.47
N SER A 200 -3.83 4.88 23.08
CA SER A 200 -4.15 3.88 24.11
C SER A 200 -4.13 2.46 23.56
N ALA A 201 -4.74 2.26 22.42
CA ALA A 201 -4.77 0.96 21.74
C ALA A 201 -3.39 0.56 21.24
N ILE A 202 -2.59 1.51 20.72
CA ILE A 202 -1.20 1.29 20.30
C ILE A 202 -0.36 0.84 21.50
N LYS A 203 -0.47 1.52 22.65
CA LYS A 203 0.28 1.19 23.86
C LYS A 203 -0.05 -0.20 24.37
N GLU A 204 -1.33 -0.55 24.41
CA GLU A 204 -1.78 -1.87 24.81
C GLU A 204 -1.26 -2.96 23.86
N PHE A 205 -1.39 -2.75 22.55
CA PHE A 205 -0.98 -3.72 21.55
C PHE A 205 0.54 -3.96 21.55
N ILE A 206 1.37 -2.90 21.71
CA ILE A 206 2.84 -3.03 21.80
C ILE A 206 3.25 -3.97 22.91
N GLN A 207 2.57 -3.97 24.06
CA GLN A 207 2.90 -4.85 25.17
C GLN A 207 2.64 -6.34 24.85
N GLN A 208 1.72 -6.61 23.93
CA GLN A 208 1.33 -7.97 23.53
C GLN A 208 2.20 -8.55 22.42
N VAL A 209 2.88 -7.71 21.63
CA VAL A 209 3.74 -8.16 20.53
C VAL A 209 5.05 -8.72 21.07
N ASP A 210 5.57 -9.77 20.44
CA ASP A 210 6.87 -10.35 20.79
C ASP A 210 8.04 -9.36 20.56
N ASP A 211 9.05 -9.41 21.42
CA ASP A 211 10.21 -8.52 21.35
C ASP A 211 11.02 -8.74 20.08
N ALA A 212 11.17 -10.00 19.65
CA ALA A 212 11.92 -10.31 18.43
C ALA A 212 11.20 -9.80 17.18
N GLU A 213 9.86 -9.90 17.16
CA GLU A 213 9.04 -9.35 16.07
C GLU A 213 9.19 -7.82 15.99
N LEU A 214 9.13 -7.11 17.11
CA LEU A 214 9.33 -5.65 17.14
C LEU A 214 10.74 -5.25 16.70
N GLN A 215 11.78 -5.99 17.12
CA GLN A 215 13.16 -5.73 16.71
C GLN A 215 13.34 -5.88 15.20
N GLU A 216 12.71 -6.87 14.59
CA GLU A 216 12.71 -7.09 13.15
C GLU A 216 12.07 -5.91 12.40
N TYR A 217 10.87 -5.46 12.83
CA TYR A 217 10.19 -4.34 12.19
C TYR A 217 10.88 -3.00 12.42
N TRP A 218 11.36 -2.73 13.64
CA TRP A 218 12.02 -1.46 13.97
C TRP A 218 13.47 -1.39 13.52
N LYS A 219 14.08 -2.55 13.19
CA LYS A 219 15.49 -2.66 12.80
C LYS A 219 16.43 -2.05 13.84
N CYS A 220 16.07 -2.16 15.10
CA CYS A 220 16.87 -1.70 16.22
C CYS A 220 16.76 -2.64 17.41
N GLN A 221 17.83 -2.69 18.21
CA GLN A 221 17.82 -3.40 19.49
C GLN A 221 17.26 -2.48 20.57
N PHE A 222 16.49 -3.04 21.48
CA PHE A 222 16.00 -2.33 22.66
C PHE A 222 16.00 -3.26 23.88
N ASN A 223 16.02 -2.65 25.07
CA ASN A 223 16.02 -3.43 26.32
C ASN A 223 14.62 -4.01 26.60
N ILE A 224 14.59 -5.23 27.10
CA ILE A 224 13.35 -5.87 27.56
C ILE A 224 12.61 -4.93 28.52
N GLY A 225 11.30 -4.76 28.29
CA GLY A 225 10.43 -3.87 29.07
C GLY A 225 10.41 -2.41 28.64
N LYS A 226 11.20 -2.00 27.62
CA LYS A 226 11.22 -0.62 27.11
C LYS A 226 10.58 -0.47 25.72
N LYS A 227 9.65 -1.36 25.36
CA LYS A 227 8.96 -1.32 24.07
C LYS A 227 8.27 0.02 23.81
N TRP A 228 7.53 0.52 24.79
CA TRP A 228 6.79 1.77 24.66
C TRP A 228 7.72 2.97 24.51
N GLU A 229 8.72 3.10 25.35
CA GLU A 229 9.69 4.19 25.29
C GLU A 229 10.44 4.20 23.95
N THR A 230 10.83 3.02 23.48
CA THR A 230 11.51 2.86 22.18
C THR A 230 10.60 3.29 21.04
N TRP A 231 9.35 2.80 21.05
CA TRP A 231 8.39 3.20 20.04
C TRP A 231 8.11 4.70 20.06
N CYS A 232 7.94 5.31 21.24
CA CYS A 232 7.77 6.75 21.39
C CYS A 232 8.94 7.51 20.74
N GLN A 233 10.15 7.08 20.97
CA GLN A 233 11.33 7.73 20.37
C GLN A 233 11.32 7.62 18.85
N LEU A 234 11.02 6.44 18.31
CA LEU A 234 10.90 6.23 16.87
C LEU A 234 9.78 7.07 16.25
N ALA A 235 8.63 7.14 16.90
CA ALA A 235 7.49 7.93 16.45
C ALA A 235 7.81 9.43 16.47
N ILE A 236 8.39 9.94 17.53
CA ILE A 236 8.78 11.36 17.66
C ILE A 236 9.79 11.73 16.60
N ASN A 237 10.86 10.96 16.41
CA ASN A 237 11.90 11.23 15.41
C ASN A 237 11.31 11.35 14.00
N ASN A 238 10.33 10.51 13.66
CA ASN A 238 9.66 10.59 12.38
C ASN A 238 8.68 11.78 12.28
N LEU A 239 7.91 12.05 13.35
CA LEU A 239 6.93 13.14 13.39
C LEU A 239 7.59 14.52 13.37
N GLU A 240 8.81 14.68 13.90
CA GLU A 240 9.56 15.94 13.83
C GLU A 240 9.73 16.42 12.39
N THR A 241 9.82 15.50 11.44
CA THR A 241 9.94 15.82 10.02
C THR A 241 8.70 16.50 9.42
N ILE A 242 7.54 16.36 10.05
CA ILE A 242 6.25 16.90 9.61
C ILE A 242 5.62 17.88 10.61
N ASN A 243 6.25 18.10 11.76
CA ASN A 243 5.75 18.97 12.82
C ASN A 243 6.01 20.45 12.49
N THR A 244 5.24 21.01 11.57
CA THR A 244 5.36 22.41 11.14
C THR A 244 4.77 23.41 12.13
N THR A 245 4.05 22.94 13.14
CA THR A 245 3.34 23.79 14.13
C THR A 245 4.06 23.90 15.47
N GLY A 246 5.22 23.23 15.63
CA GLY A 246 5.99 23.26 16.86
C GLY A 246 5.29 22.63 18.07
N ILE A 247 4.36 21.68 17.83
CA ILE A 247 3.64 20.99 18.89
C ILE A 247 4.62 20.19 19.75
N PRO A 248 4.45 20.19 21.07
CA PRO A 248 5.30 19.39 21.97
C PRO A 248 4.96 17.89 21.85
N LEU A 249 5.48 17.23 20.80
CA LEU A 249 5.18 15.83 20.47
C LEU A 249 5.38 14.89 21.65
N LYS A 250 6.42 15.12 22.47
CA LYS A 250 6.67 14.31 23.65
C LYS A 250 5.53 14.40 24.67
N LYS A 251 4.96 15.57 24.88
CA LYS A 251 3.78 15.74 25.77
C LYS A 251 2.53 15.11 25.16
N LEU A 252 2.44 15.10 23.85
CA LEU A 252 1.25 14.60 23.15
C LEU A 252 1.22 13.07 23.10
N ILE A 253 2.37 12.41 22.88
CA ILE A 253 2.47 11.00 22.52
C ILE A 253 2.92 10.14 23.72
N CYS A 254 3.83 10.60 24.51
CA CYS A 254 4.40 9.92 25.67
C CYS A 254 3.87 10.49 26.97
#